data_f30d54b7a600ef561be433fcd452dcf4
#
_entry.id   f30d54b7a600ef561be433fcd452dcf4
#
_cell.length_a   1.000
_cell.length_b   1.000
_cell.length_c   1.000
_cell.angle_alpha   90.00
_cell.angle_beta   90.00
_cell.angle_gamma   90.00
#
_symmetry.space_group_name_H-M   'P 1'
#
loop_
_entity.id
_entity.type
_entity.pdbx_description
1 polymer ?
#
loop_
_entity_poly.entity_id
_entity_poly.type
_entity_poly.pdbx_seq_one_letter_code
_entity_poly.pdbx_strand_id
1 'polypeptide(L)'
;MKSQYDLQLGDTKKIITDMISRGEKVDMIFTSPPYYSMRKNYSGNDDGEIGSIHVDDYADWFLEFTELFLKVLKPNGSFFLNINDKIDKGVVHPVLDELKYKMRKQGWHMVAKPYIWFKKNSIPTNCKYRAIDRYEYVFHFSNSNKPKFVADNCRTEHSEVTKKRFQSPVTTINSRDGVYESEMRTLNVKGSLPHNVVITPSESNPSVLHPAPFHVDLADWFVRIGSEEGDVVLDPFAGSSTTGVASLKNKRKFIGIDLVEFNINFGRKRMEYFLETGECYIPKNKLEELGIDVNYYKIKGKHVNNP
;
A
#
# COMPACT_ATOMS: atom_id res chain seq x y z
N MET A 1 -28.34 0.92 7.13
CA MET A 1 -27.23 0.25 6.39
C MET A 1 -25.95 0.51 7.15
N LYS A 2 -25.14 -0.52 7.47
CA LYS A 2 -23.79 -0.28 8.02
C LYS A 2 -22.98 0.50 6.98
N SER A 3 -22.29 1.56 7.38
CA SER A 3 -21.46 2.38 6.51
C SER A 3 -20.45 1.50 5.74
N GLN A 4 -20.22 1.79 4.46
CA GLN A 4 -19.24 1.07 3.66
C GLN A 4 -17.80 1.42 4.06
N TYR A 5 -17.63 2.54 4.77
CA TYR A 5 -16.35 2.98 5.27
C TYR A 5 -16.48 3.68 6.63
N ASP A 6 -15.38 3.69 7.36
CA ASP A 6 -15.20 4.40 8.63
C ASP A 6 -13.86 5.13 8.60
N LEU A 7 -13.88 6.45 8.80
CA LEU A 7 -12.69 7.30 8.89
C LEU A 7 -12.57 7.86 10.30
N GLN A 8 -11.48 7.52 10.96
CA GLN A 8 -11.24 7.85 12.36
C GLN A 8 -10.06 8.84 12.49
N LEU A 9 -10.34 10.01 13.07
CA LEU A 9 -9.33 10.99 13.45
C LEU A 9 -8.69 10.60 14.77
N GLY A 10 -7.38 10.41 14.80
CA GLY A 10 -6.67 10.16 16.05
C GLY A 10 -5.42 9.31 15.92
N ASP A 11 -4.86 9.00 17.08
CA ASP A 11 -3.67 8.15 17.18
C ASP A 11 -3.97 6.71 16.79
N THR A 12 -3.23 6.21 15.80
CA THR A 12 -3.40 4.86 15.24
C THR A 12 -3.26 3.76 16.32
N LYS A 13 -2.31 3.91 17.25
CA LYS A 13 -2.11 2.89 18.30
C LYS A 13 -3.30 2.82 19.25
N LYS A 14 -3.85 3.96 19.64
CA LYS A 14 -5.05 4.02 20.49
C LYS A 14 -6.24 3.41 19.78
N ILE A 15 -6.52 3.85 18.56
CA ILE A 15 -7.70 3.39 17.81
C ILE A 15 -7.62 1.87 17.55
N ILE A 16 -6.48 1.34 17.12
CA ILE A 16 -6.34 -0.10 16.89
C ILE A 16 -6.42 -0.89 18.21
N THR A 17 -5.89 -0.36 19.31
CA THR A 17 -6.03 -0.99 20.63
C THR A 17 -7.50 -1.08 21.05
N ASP A 18 -8.28 -0.03 20.81
CA ASP A 18 -9.72 -0.03 21.06
C ASP A 18 -10.47 -1.02 20.14
N MET A 19 -10.10 -1.11 18.86
CA MET A 19 -10.65 -2.12 17.95
C MET A 19 -10.39 -3.54 18.47
N ILE A 20 -9.16 -3.81 18.90
CA ILE A 20 -8.77 -5.12 19.48
C ILE A 20 -9.59 -5.41 20.74
N SER A 21 -9.77 -4.43 21.63
CA SER A 21 -10.57 -4.60 22.87
C SER A 21 -12.04 -4.93 22.61
N ARG A 22 -12.59 -4.42 21.50
CA ARG A 22 -13.95 -4.73 21.03
C ARG A 22 -14.03 -6.03 20.22
N GLY A 23 -12.91 -6.75 20.05
CA GLY A 23 -12.84 -7.99 19.26
C GLY A 23 -12.96 -7.76 17.74
N GLU A 24 -12.79 -6.53 17.26
CA GLU A 24 -12.83 -6.21 15.84
C GLU A 24 -11.63 -6.77 15.11
N LYS A 25 -11.85 -7.25 13.90
CA LYS A 25 -10.80 -7.83 13.03
C LYS A 25 -10.96 -7.32 11.61
N VAL A 26 -9.81 -7.18 10.91
CA VAL A 26 -9.74 -6.81 9.51
C VAL A 26 -9.16 -7.94 8.67
N ASP A 27 -9.57 -8.01 7.40
CA ASP A 27 -9.12 -9.05 6.48
C ASP A 27 -7.76 -8.71 5.86
N MET A 28 -7.52 -7.41 5.67
CA MET A 28 -6.33 -6.92 4.99
C MET A 28 -5.91 -5.56 5.56
N ILE A 29 -4.59 -5.34 5.59
CA ILE A 29 -3.99 -4.03 5.81
C ILE A 29 -3.19 -3.67 4.56
N PHE A 30 -3.42 -2.47 4.01
CA PHE A 30 -2.57 -1.87 2.98
C PHE A 30 -2.24 -0.45 3.38
N THR A 31 -0.95 -0.12 3.49
CA THR A 31 -0.53 1.20 3.94
C THR A 31 0.85 1.60 3.44
N SER A 32 1.08 2.91 3.38
CA SER A 32 2.38 3.55 3.23
C SER A 32 2.58 4.49 4.43
N PRO A 33 3.30 4.05 5.47
CA PRO A 33 3.51 4.87 6.66
C PRO A 33 4.37 6.08 6.33
N PRO A 34 4.37 7.12 7.16
CA PRO A 34 5.33 8.21 7.04
C PRO A 34 6.74 7.67 7.15
N TYR A 35 7.61 8.08 6.22
CA TYR A 35 9.02 7.68 6.22
C TYR A 35 9.80 8.52 7.24
N TYR A 36 10.86 7.93 7.82
CA TYR A 36 11.74 8.61 8.77
C TYR A 36 12.34 9.90 8.18
N SER A 37 12.48 10.92 9.00
CA SER A 37 13.14 12.20 8.68
C SER A 37 12.69 12.86 7.36
N MET A 38 11.49 12.57 6.86
CA MET A 38 11.05 13.09 5.55
C MET A 38 10.45 14.50 5.64
N ARG A 39 9.81 14.88 6.75
CA ARG A 39 9.19 16.19 6.90
C ARG A 39 9.04 16.57 8.38
N LYS A 40 9.63 17.67 8.75
CA LYS A 40 9.27 18.37 9.99
C LYS A 40 7.92 19.06 9.76
N ASN A 41 7.01 18.96 10.71
CA ASN A 41 5.72 19.65 10.75
C ASN A 41 4.63 19.15 9.77
N TYR A 42 4.27 17.86 9.86
CA TYR A 42 3.12 17.33 9.12
C TYR A 42 1.78 17.80 9.71
N SER A 43 1.67 17.88 11.04
CA SER A 43 0.47 18.27 11.77
C SER A 43 0.49 19.72 12.25
N GLY A 44 1.67 20.36 12.27
CA GLY A 44 1.85 21.72 12.79
C GLY A 44 1.98 21.81 14.32
N ASN A 45 2.06 20.68 15.02
CA ASN A 45 2.36 20.58 16.44
C ASN A 45 3.70 19.89 16.64
N ASP A 46 4.58 20.44 17.45
CA ASP A 46 5.96 19.94 17.64
C ASP A 46 6.05 18.63 18.47
N ASP A 47 4.97 18.21 19.09
CA ASP A 47 4.97 17.08 20.02
C ASP A 47 4.50 15.78 19.37
N GLY A 48 5.44 14.91 19.02
CA GLY A 48 5.15 13.50 18.65
C GLY A 48 4.94 13.24 17.16
N GLU A 49 5.37 14.12 16.27
CA GLU A 49 5.24 13.93 14.82
C GLU A 49 6.09 12.78 14.30
N ILE A 50 5.46 11.91 13.57
CA ILE A 50 6.03 10.71 12.93
C ILE A 50 7.22 11.06 12.01
N GLY A 51 7.29 12.28 11.46
CA GLY A 51 8.38 12.75 10.60
C GLY A 51 9.68 13.16 11.30
N SER A 52 9.70 13.19 12.64
CA SER A 52 10.88 13.57 13.44
C SER A 52 11.73 12.38 13.89
N ILE A 53 11.29 11.14 13.63
CA ILE A 53 11.96 9.94 14.08
C ILE A 53 13.30 9.78 13.37
N HIS A 54 14.36 9.59 14.16
CA HIS A 54 15.68 9.34 13.61
C HIS A 54 15.68 8.03 12.81
N VAL A 55 16.52 7.97 11.80
CA VAL A 55 16.59 6.80 10.91
C VAL A 55 16.87 5.51 11.67
N ASP A 56 17.75 5.56 12.67
CA ASP A 56 18.16 4.39 13.47
C ASP A 56 17.06 3.91 14.44
N ASP A 57 16.10 4.77 14.78
CA ASP A 57 14.99 4.46 15.70
C ASP A 57 13.72 4.02 14.94
N TYR A 58 13.68 4.22 13.62
CA TYR A 58 12.47 4.02 12.84
C TYR A 58 11.94 2.60 12.87
N ALA A 59 12.84 1.62 12.78
CA ALA A 59 12.43 0.22 12.81
C ALA A 59 11.75 -0.13 14.14
N ASP A 60 12.33 0.27 15.28
CA ASP A 60 11.76 0.01 16.60
C ASP A 60 10.43 0.75 16.81
N TRP A 61 10.36 2.00 16.40
CA TRP A 61 9.12 2.77 16.43
C TRP A 61 8.01 2.10 15.60
N PHE A 62 8.31 1.63 14.40
CA PHE A 62 7.28 1.01 13.55
C PHE A 62 6.84 -0.37 14.06
N LEU A 63 7.71 -1.07 14.80
CA LEU A 63 7.36 -2.35 15.44
C LEU A 63 6.21 -2.24 16.44
N GLU A 64 6.04 -1.11 17.12
CA GLU A 64 4.90 -0.89 18.01
C GLU A 64 3.56 -0.97 17.26
N PHE A 65 3.51 -0.48 16.03
CA PHE A 65 2.32 -0.59 15.17
C PHE A 65 2.14 -2.01 14.64
N THR A 66 3.21 -2.63 14.16
CA THR A 66 3.10 -3.96 13.56
C THR A 66 2.70 -5.03 14.57
N GLU A 67 3.00 -4.86 15.86
CA GLU A 67 2.48 -5.71 16.93
C GLU A 67 0.94 -5.62 17.04
N LEU A 68 0.39 -4.41 16.95
CA LEU A 68 -1.06 -4.20 16.95
C LEU A 68 -1.70 -4.72 15.65
N PHE A 69 -1.02 -4.56 14.52
CA PHE A 69 -1.49 -5.09 13.23
C PHE A 69 -1.63 -6.62 13.26
N LEU A 70 -0.69 -7.33 13.88
CA LEU A 70 -0.79 -8.78 14.11
C LEU A 70 -2.06 -9.16 14.88
N LYS A 71 -2.42 -8.34 15.89
CA LYS A 71 -3.55 -8.60 16.77
C LYS A 71 -4.89 -8.26 16.13
N VAL A 72 -4.98 -7.22 15.27
CA VAL A 72 -6.22 -6.81 14.62
C VAL A 72 -6.49 -7.58 13.33
N LEU A 73 -5.45 -8.14 12.69
CA LEU A 73 -5.58 -8.93 11.47
C LEU A 73 -6.26 -10.27 11.75
N LYS A 74 -7.20 -10.67 10.88
CA LYS A 74 -7.80 -12.02 10.93
C LYS A 74 -6.73 -13.08 10.70
N PRO A 75 -6.95 -14.34 11.14
CA PRO A 75 -6.12 -15.46 10.72
C PRO A 75 -6.02 -15.51 9.20
N ASN A 76 -4.82 -15.71 8.66
CA ASN A 76 -4.53 -15.70 7.23
C ASN A 76 -4.76 -14.35 6.51
N GLY A 77 -4.97 -13.26 7.25
CA GLY A 77 -5.07 -11.93 6.66
C GLY A 77 -3.74 -11.48 6.06
N SER A 78 -3.80 -10.54 5.11
CA SER A 78 -2.63 -10.00 4.41
C SER A 78 -2.30 -8.59 4.88
N PHE A 79 -1.03 -8.33 5.14
CA PHE A 79 -0.51 -6.99 5.38
C PHE A 79 0.46 -6.60 4.26
N PHE A 80 0.09 -5.62 3.45
CA PHE A 80 0.95 -5.04 2.42
C PHE A 80 1.49 -3.69 2.88
N LEU A 81 2.80 -3.59 2.93
CA LEU A 81 3.54 -2.41 3.37
C LEU A 81 4.28 -1.79 2.20
N ASN A 82 3.81 -0.63 1.72
CA ASN A 82 4.53 0.18 0.75
C ASN A 82 5.53 1.09 1.48
N ILE A 83 6.81 0.86 1.25
CA ILE A 83 7.90 1.59 1.90
C ILE A 83 9.19 1.46 1.10
N ASN A 84 10.07 2.46 1.20
CA ASN A 84 11.40 2.40 0.59
C ASN A 84 12.48 2.91 1.55
N ASP A 85 13.72 2.49 1.31
CA ASP A 85 14.86 3.07 1.98
C ASP A 85 15.09 4.51 1.51
N LYS A 86 15.49 5.37 2.43
CA LYS A 86 15.79 6.76 2.13
C LYS A 86 17.25 6.95 1.80
N ILE A 87 17.52 7.85 0.87
CA ILE A 87 18.86 8.35 0.61
C ILE A 87 19.01 9.70 1.31
N ASP A 88 19.91 9.79 2.26
CA ASP A 88 20.28 11.03 2.93
C ASP A 88 21.75 11.34 2.67
N LYS A 89 22.06 12.59 2.24
CA LYS A 89 23.41 13.05 1.90
C LYS A 89 24.20 12.08 1.00
N GLY A 90 23.50 11.40 0.09
CA GLY A 90 24.09 10.46 -0.88
C GLY A 90 24.30 9.04 -0.38
N VAL A 91 23.90 8.74 0.87
CA VAL A 91 24.01 7.41 1.48
C VAL A 91 22.63 6.79 1.64
N VAL A 92 22.50 5.51 1.32
CA VAL A 92 21.29 4.73 1.58
C VAL A 92 21.33 4.23 3.02
N HIS A 93 20.26 4.44 3.75
CA HIS A 93 20.08 3.88 5.09
C HIS A 93 19.20 2.62 4.98
N PRO A 94 19.75 1.40 5.21
CA PRO A 94 19.06 0.14 4.96
C PRO A 94 18.10 -0.24 6.11
N VAL A 95 17.20 0.67 6.47
CA VAL A 95 16.23 0.50 7.57
C VAL A 95 15.31 -0.67 7.32
N LEU A 96 15.00 -0.94 6.04
CA LEU A 96 14.08 -2.01 5.68
C LEU A 96 14.62 -3.40 5.98
N ASP A 97 15.94 -3.60 5.94
CA ASP A 97 16.55 -4.88 6.30
C ASP A 97 16.41 -5.17 7.79
N GLU A 98 16.62 -4.17 8.62
CA GLU A 98 16.40 -4.25 10.05
C GLU A 98 14.93 -4.47 10.39
N LEU A 99 14.03 -3.68 9.80
CA LEU A 99 12.59 -3.79 10.00
C LEU A 99 12.08 -5.19 9.67
N LYS A 100 12.42 -5.73 8.50
CA LYS A 100 12.03 -7.09 8.07
C LYS A 100 12.52 -8.15 9.05
N TYR A 101 13.75 -8.03 9.51
CA TYR A 101 14.33 -8.97 10.47
C TYR A 101 13.59 -8.93 11.82
N LYS A 102 13.33 -7.72 12.34
CA LYS A 102 12.62 -7.52 13.61
C LYS A 102 11.16 -7.97 13.51
N MET A 103 10.44 -7.66 12.42
CA MET A 103 9.07 -8.13 12.18
C MET A 103 8.98 -9.66 12.15
N ARG A 104 9.96 -10.33 11.53
CA ARG A 104 10.03 -11.80 11.61
C ARG A 104 10.16 -12.31 13.04
N LYS A 105 10.89 -11.59 13.91
CA LYS A 105 11.00 -11.93 15.35
C LYS A 105 9.67 -11.72 16.10
N GLN A 106 8.84 -10.79 15.67
CA GLN A 106 7.49 -10.60 16.22
C GLN A 106 6.50 -11.71 15.79
N GLY A 107 6.85 -12.58 14.86
CA GLY A 107 5.98 -13.64 14.35
C GLY A 107 5.36 -13.38 12.97
N TRP A 108 5.76 -12.31 12.29
CA TRP A 108 5.35 -12.08 10.91
C TRP A 108 6.01 -13.06 9.94
N HIS A 109 5.22 -13.60 9.02
CA HIS A 109 5.71 -14.32 7.86
C HIS A 109 5.81 -13.35 6.67
N MET A 110 6.98 -13.15 6.11
CA MET A 110 7.12 -12.53 4.79
C MET A 110 6.88 -13.60 3.74
N VAL A 111 5.69 -13.63 3.16
CA VAL A 111 5.19 -14.76 2.37
C VAL A 111 5.59 -14.74 0.91
N ALA A 112 6.16 -13.65 0.44
CA ALA A 112 6.65 -13.49 -0.91
C ALA A 112 7.94 -12.65 -0.94
N LYS A 113 8.70 -12.74 -2.04
CA LYS A 113 9.69 -11.72 -2.36
C LYS A 113 8.96 -10.37 -2.51
N PRO A 114 9.62 -9.24 -2.23
CA PRO A 114 9.00 -7.94 -2.38
C PRO A 114 8.35 -7.75 -3.75
N TYR A 115 7.18 -7.13 -3.76
CA TYR A 115 6.65 -6.55 -4.98
C TYR A 115 7.43 -5.28 -5.27
N ILE A 116 7.67 -5.03 -6.54
CA ILE A 116 8.30 -3.81 -7.04
C ILE A 116 7.21 -2.94 -7.65
N TRP A 117 6.90 -1.85 -6.98
CA TRP A 117 6.12 -0.81 -7.63
C TRP A 117 7.01 0.02 -8.53
N PHE A 118 6.95 -0.23 -9.83
CA PHE A 118 7.71 0.55 -10.82
C PHE A 118 6.88 1.77 -11.24
N LYS A 119 7.48 2.95 -11.07
CA LYS A 119 6.88 4.24 -11.39
C LYS A 119 7.19 4.61 -12.84
N LYS A 120 6.16 4.73 -13.70
CA LYS A 120 6.33 5.11 -15.11
C LYS A 120 6.95 6.50 -15.27
N ASN A 121 6.61 7.42 -14.38
CA ASN A 121 7.12 8.77 -14.29
C ASN A 121 7.83 8.95 -12.93
N SER A 122 8.96 9.61 -12.93
CA SER A 122 9.72 9.94 -11.73
C SER A 122 10.27 11.36 -11.83
N ILE A 123 10.51 11.96 -10.66
CA ILE A 123 11.12 13.29 -10.61
C ILE A 123 12.56 13.19 -11.13
N PRO A 124 12.97 14.01 -12.10
CA PRO A 124 14.37 14.06 -12.55
C PRO A 124 15.30 14.35 -11.36
N THR A 125 16.47 13.74 -11.37
CA THR A 125 17.53 14.04 -10.40
C THR A 125 18.77 14.56 -11.12
N ASN A 126 19.44 15.54 -10.52
CA ASN A 126 20.72 16.04 -10.99
C ASN A 126 21.91 15.24 -10.44
N CYS A 127 21.66 14.13 -9.77
CA CYS A 127 22.71 13.30 -9.20
C CYS A 127 23.53 12.62 -10.30
N LYS A 128 24.85 12.84 -10.30
CA LYS A 128 25.79 12.28 -11.28
C LYS A 128 26.35 10.90 -10.90
N TYR A 129 26.06 10.42 -9.67
CA TYR A 129 26.72 9.26 -9.11
C TYR A 129 25.78 8.04 -8.92
N ARG A 130 24.51 8.19 -9.27
CA ARG A 130 23.53 7.10 -9.18
C ARG A 130 22.44 7.23 -10.23
N ALA A 131 21.78 6.11 -10.54
CA ALA A 131 20.61 6.09 -11.39
C ALA A 131 19.41 6.80 -10.72
N ILE A 132 18.40 7.13 -11.51
CA ILE A 132 17.14 7.68 -11.03
C ILE A 132 16.33 6.55 -10.36
N ASP A 133 15.88 6.79 -9.14
CA ASP A 133 15.01 5.85 -8.44
C ASP A 133 13.61 5.84 -9.06
N ARG A 134 13.22 4.68 -9.57
CA ARG A 134 11.94 4.49 -10.25
C ARG A 134 11.08 3.42 -9.60
N TYR A 135 11.42 2.97 -8.41
CA TYR A 135 10.63 1.95 -7.75
C TYR A 135 10.50 2.21 -6.25
N GLU A 136 9.47 1.59 -5.69
CA GLU A 136 9.34 1.35 -4.25
C GLU A 136 9.01 -0.11 -4.02
N TYR A 137 9.27 -0.57 -2.80
CA TYR A 137 8.88 -1.91 -2.39
C TYR A 137 7.46 -1.92 -1.84
N VAL A 138 6.74 -3.03 -2.12
CA VAL A 138 5.59 -3.40 -1.31
C VAL A 138 5.86 -4.78 -0.74
N PHE A 139 6.04 -4.85 0.57
CA PHE A 139 6.26 -6.11 1.28
C PHE A 139 4.92 -6.75 1.60
N HIS A 140 4.84 -8.08 1.45
CA HIS A 140 3.68 -8.86 1.83
C HIS A 140 4.00 -9.67 3.08
N PHE A 141 3.38 -9.27 4.19
CA PHE A 141 3.43 -9.96 5.46
C PHE A 141 2.09 -10.61 5.79
N SER A 142 2.12 -11.63 6.63
CA SER A 142 0.92 -12.27 7.17
C SER A 142 1.23 -12.88 8.55
N ASN A 143 0.19 -13.09 9.35
CA ASN A 143 0.26 -13.91 10.56
C ASN A 143 0.23 -15.43 10.26
N SER A 144 0.30 -15.82 8.99
CA SER A 144 0.27 -17.21 8.49
C SER A 144 1.21 -17.36 7.31
N ASN A 145 1.75 -18.57 7.13
CA ASN A 145 2.49 -18.92 5.92
C ASN A 145 1.59 -19.21 4.69
N LYS A 146 0.27 -19.17 4.87
CA LYS A 146 -0.75 -19.35 3.82
C LYS A 146 -1.77 -18.21 3.92
N PRO A 147 -1.40 -16.99 3.51
CA PRO A 147 -2.32 -15.86 3.54
C PRO A 147 -3.43 -16.00 2.53
N LYS A 148 -4.50 -15.23 2.72
CA LYS A 148 -5.51 -14.99 1.68
C LYS A 148 -4.81 -14.32 0.49
N PHE A 149 -4.88 -14.97 -0.68
CA PHE A 149 -4.27 -14.51 -1.91
C PHE A 149 -5.16 -14.85 -3.10
N VAL A 150 -5.80 -13.83 -3.69
CA VAL A 150 -6.81 -14.00 -4.74
C VAL A 150 -6.19 -13.69 -6.11
N ALA A 151 -5.29 -14.56 -6.55
CA ALA A 151 -4.54 -14.38 -7.80
C ALA A 151 -5.44 -14.12 -9.02
N ASP A 152 -6.60 -14.73 -9.05
CA ASP A 152 -7.55 -14.63 -10.19
C ASP A 152 -8.03 -13.19 -10.43
N ASN A 153 -8.07 -12.34 -9.41
CA ASN A 153 -8.44 -10.94 -9.54
C ASN A 153 -7.38 -10.07 -10.24
N CYS A 154 -6.14 -10.59 -10.38
CA CYS A 154 -5.00 -9.85 -10.92
C CYS A 154 -4.29 -10.58 -12.05
N ARG A 155 -4.90 -11.62 -12.64
CA ARG A 155 -4.34 -12.30 -13.78
C ARG A 155 -4.18 -11.38 -14.98
N THR A 156 -3.19 -11.67 -15.81
CA THR A 156 -2.92 -10.97 -17.06
C THR A 156 -3.13 -11.92 -18.25
N GLU A 157 -3.30 -11.38 -19.44
CA GLU A 157 -3.36 -12.22 -20.64
C GLU A 157 -2.09 -13.06 -20.81
N HIS A 158 -2.27 -14.24 -21.36
CA HIS A 158 -1.13 -15.05 -21.74
C HIS A 158 -0.37 -14.39 -22.89
N SER A 159 0.95 -14.32 -22.77
CA SER A 159 1.79 -13.87 -23.89
C SER A 159 1.67 -14.84 -25.09
N GLU A 160 1.89 -14.34 -26.30
CA GLU A 160 1.90 -15.16 -27.51
C GLU A 160 2.95 -16.30 -27.44
N VAL A 161 4.07 -16.02 -26.80
CA VAL A 161 5.11 -17.05 -26.54
C VAL A 161 4.55 -18.17 -25.64
N THR A 162 3.82 -17.80 -24.59
CA THR A 162 3.17 -18.78 -23.71
C THR A 162 2.11 -19.57 -24.47
N LYS A 163 1.25 -18.92 -25.23
CA LYS A 163 0.21 -19.58 -26.03
C LYS A 163 0.83 -20.61 -27.00
N LYS A 164 1.89 -20.23 -27.74
CA LYS A 164 2.61 -21.13 -28.64
C LYS A 164 3.25 -22.32 -27.90
N ARG A 165 3.87 -22.07 -26.74
CA ARG A 165 4.52 -23.11 -25.94
C ARG A 165 3.53 -24.17 -25.46
N PHE A 166 2.29 -23.84 -25.20
CA PHE A 166 1.25 -24.74 -24.75
C PHE A 166 0.56 -25.52 -25.91
N GLN A 167 0.91 -25.23 -27.16
CA GLN A 167 0.47 -26.02 -28.32
C GLN A 167 1.28 -27.32 -28.52
N SER A 168 2.39 -27.44 -27.78
CA SER A 168 3.25 -28.63 -27.83
C SER A 168 3.24 -29.35 -26.49
N PRO A 169 3.30 -30.69 -26.49
CA PRO A 169 3.41 -31.45 -25.25
C PRO A 169 4.73 -31.12 -24.53
N VAL A 170 4.69 -31.13 -23.22
CA VAL A 170 5.88 -30.97 -22.39
C VAL A 170 6.35 -32.34 -21.98
N THR A 171 7.57 -32.70 -22.40
CA THR A 171 8.21 -33.94 -21.98
C THR A 171 8.92 -33.71 -20.64
N THR A 172 8.50 -34.41 -19.61
CA THR A 172 9.16 -34.45 -18.30
C THR A 172 9.96 -35.76 -18.20
N ILE A 173 11.18 -35.65 -17.68
CA ILE A 173 12.01 -36.83 -17.37
C ILE A 173 11.75 -37.15 -15.90
N ASN A 174 11.19 -38.30 -15.62
CA ASN A 174 11.14 -38.79 -14.26
C ASN A 174 12.56 -39.21 -13.84
N SER A 175 13.18 -38.43 -12.96
CA SER A 175 14.59 -38.60 -12.57
C SER A 175 14.88 -39.90 -11.82
N ARG A 176 13.85 -40.66 -11.40
CA ARG A 176 14.02 -41.94 -10.71
C ARG A 176 14.05 -43.14 -11.66
N ASP A 177 13.28 -43.06 -12.73
CA ASP A 177 13.06 -44.26 -13.60
C ASP A 177 13.48 -44.03 -15.06
N GLY A 178 13.98 -42.85 -15.41
CA GLY A 178 14.39 -42.49 -16.78
C GLY A 178 13.25 -42.51 -17.81
N VAL A 179 12.00 -42.55 -17.35
CA VAL A 179 10.82 -42.59 -18.22
C VAL A 179 10.47 -41.19 -18.68
N TYR A 180 10.27 -41.03 -19.98
CA TYR A 180 9.79 -39.78 -20.59
C TYR A 180 8.26 -39.79 -20.61
N GLU A 181 7.65 -38.89 -19.85
CA GLU A 181 6.22 -38.64 -19.88
C GLU A 181 5.95 -37.34 -20.62
N SER A 182 5.06 -37.38 -21.60
CA SER A 182 4.64 -36.22 -22.37
C SER A 182 3.19 -35.90 -22.06
N GLU A 183 2.96 -34.76 -21.45
CA GLU A 183 1.62 -34.24 -21.14
C GLU A 183 1.31 -32.97 -21.90
N MET A 184 0.08 -32.89 -22.44
CA MET A 184 -0.48 -31.60 -22.92
C MET A 184 -0.95 -30.79 -21.73
N ARG A 185 -0.35 -29.64 -21.52
CA ARG A 185 -0.78 -28.69 -20.49
C ARG A 185 -1.85 -27.79 -21.02
N THR A 186 -2.87 -27.53 -20.21
CA THR A 186 -3.92 -26.56 -20.53
C THR A 186 -3.59 -25.19 -19.93
N LEU A 187 -3.79 -24.16 -20.73
CA LEU A 187 -3.71 -22.78 -20.23
C LEU A 187 -4.88 -22.48 -19.29
N ASN A 188 -4.61 -21.75 -18.22
CA ASN A 188 -5.69 -21.24 -17.40
C ASN A 188 -6.51 -20.23 -18.20
N VAL A 189 -7.81 -20.45 -18.32
CA VAL A 189 -8.71 -19.59 -19.09
C VAL A 189 -8.76 -18.15 -18.60
N LYS A 190 -8.44 -17.92 -17.32
CA LYS A 190 -8.39 -16.59 -16.70
C LYS A 190 -7.06 -15.85 -16.92
N GLY A 191 -6.09 -16.48 -17.59
CA GLY A 191 -4.79 -15.89 -17.87
C GLY A 191 -3.65 -16.34 -16.95
N SER A 192 -2.51 -15.72 -17.11
CA SER A 192 -1.27 -15.96 -16.35
C SER A 192 -1.38 -15.44 -14.91
N LEU A 193 -0.67 -16.08 -13.99
CA LEU A 193 -0.51 -15.55 -12.64
C LEU A 193 0.12 -14.14 -12.66
N PRO A 194 -0.28 -13.29 -11.74
CA PRO A 194 0.29 -11.95 -11.65
C PRO A 194 1.79 -12.01 -11.31
N HIS A 195 2.53 -11.05 -11.84
CA HIS A 195 3.94 -10.86 -11.53
C HIS A 195 4.10 -10.00 -10.26
N ASN A 196 5.29 -10.08 -9.64
CA ASN A 196 5.63 -9.22 -8.51
C ASN A 196 6.17 -7.84 -8.93
N VAL A 197 6.02 -7.44 -10.19
CA VAL A 197 6.30 -6.08 -10.67
C VAL A 197 4.98 -5.43 -11.04
N VAL A 198 4.59 -4.40 -10.28
CA VAL A 198 3.37 -3.62 -10.49
C VAL A 198 3.76 -2.29 -11.10
N ILE A 199 3.26 -2.02 -12.30
CA ILE A 199 3.63 -0.84 -13.07
C ILE A 199 2.45 0.14 -13.08
N THR A 200 2.59 1.23 -12.34
CA THR A 200 1.60 2.32 -12.34
C THR A 200 2.32 3.67 -12.45
N PRO A 201 1.63 4.75 -12.82
CA PRO A 201 2.21 6.09 -12.67
C PRO A 201 2.43 6.42 -11.19
N SER A 202 3.30 7.38 -10.91
CA SER A 202 3.27 8.10 -9.64
C SER A 202 2.01 8.96 -9.60
N GLU A 203 1.47 9.23 -8.41
CA GLU A 203 0.36 10.15 -8.29
C GLU A 203 0.82 11.57 -8.66
N SER A 204 0.20 12.14 -9.65
CA SER A 204 0.48 13.49 -10.15
C SER A 204 -0.79 14.34 -10.29
N ASN A 205 -1.94 13.77 -9.92
CA ASN A 205 -3.20 14.49 -10.00
C ASN A 205 -3.22 15.62 -8.97
N PRO A 206 -3.32 16.91 -9.41
CA PRO A 206 -3.30 18.05 -8.50
C PRO A 206 -4.50 18.10 -7.53
N SER A 207 -5.52 17.28 -7.78
CA SER A 207 -6.67 17.13 -6.89
C SER A 207 -6.40 16.17 -5.72
N VAL A 208 -5.29 15.44 -5.72
CA VAL A 208 -4.88 14.63 -4.57
C VAL A 208 -4.04 15.48 -3.65
N LEU A 209 -4.71 16.12 -2.70
CA LEU A 209 -4.10 17.08 -1.76
C LEU A 209 -3.37 16.33 -0.63
N HIS A 210 -2.29 15.66 -0.98
CA HIS A 210 -1.43 14.95 -0.03
C HIS A 210 0.03 15.04 -0.50
N PRO A 211 0.98 15.23 0.42
CA PRO A 211 2.38 15.48 0.05
C PRO A 211 3.12 14.26 -0.55
N ALA A 212 2.65 13.05 -0.27
CA ALA A 212 3.28 11.82 -0.76
C ALA A 212 2.22 10.74 -1.07
N PRO A 213 1.31 11.00 -2.01
CA PRO A 213 0.29 10.02 -2.35
C PRO A 213 0.86 8.95 -3.29
N PHE A 214 0.33 7.74 -3.21
CA PHE A 214 0.45 6.75 -4.27
C PHE A 214 -0.78 6.77 -5.18
N HIS A 215 -0.61 6.30 -6.41
CA HIS A 215 -1.70 6.27 -7.40
C HIS A 215 -2.76 5.24 -7.00
N VAL A 216 -4.03 5.54 -7.28
CA VAL A 216 -5.14 4.64 -6.94
C VAL A 216 -4.99 3.24 -7.53
N ASP A 217 -4.41 3.11 -8.72
CA ASP A 217 -4.21 1.80 -9.37
C ASP A 217 -3.25 0.90 -8.58
N LEU A 218 -2.31 1.47 -7.81
CA LEU A 218 -1.46 0.69 -6.93
C LEU A 218 -2.30 0.05 -5.81
N ALA A 219 -3.08 0.87 -5.10
CA ALA A 219 -3.95 0.37 -4.03
C ALA A 219 -5.00 -0.62 -4.58
N ASP A 220 -5.61 -0.32 -5.74
CA ASP A 220 -6.56 -1.17 -6.43
C ASP A 220 -6.00 -2.58 -6.67
N TRP A 221 -4.77 -2.65 -7.16
CA TRP A 221 -4.12 -3.92 -7.43
C TRP A 221 -3.92 -4.76 -6.16
N PHE A 222 -3.42 -4.12 -5.06
CA PHE A 222 -3.19 -4.82 -3.80
C PHE A 222 -4.49 -5.17 -3.08
N VAL A 223 -5.51 -4.32 -3.12
CA VAL A 223 -6.84 -4.61 -2.58
C VAL A 223 -7.45 -5.83 -3.27
N ARG A 224 -7.36 -5.92 -4.60
CA ARG A 224 -7.90 -7.06 -5.35
C ARG A 224 -7.18 -8.36 -5.06
N ILE A 225 -5.87 -8.34 -4.92
CA ILE A 225 -5.09 -9.57 -4.72
C ILE A 225 -5.13 -10.08 -3.28
N GLY A 226 -5.27 -9.16 -2.30
CA GLY A 226 -5.20 -9.48 -0.87
C GLY A 226 -6.56 -9.64 -0.18
N SER A 227 -7.67 -9.40 -0.89
CA SER A 227 -9.01 -9.45 -0.30
C SER A 227 -10.09 -9.88 -1.29
N GLU A 228 -11.28 -10.19 -0.78
CA GLU A 228 -12.50 -10.52 -1.53
C GLU A 228 -13.58 -9.47 -1.30
N GLU A 229 -14.65 -9.47 -2.12
CA GLU A 229 -15.80 -8.57 -1.93
C GLU A 229 -16.41 -8.75 -0.52
N GLY A 230 -16.69 -7.64 0.15
CA GLY A 230 -17.22 -7.61 1.51
C GLY A 230 -16.17 -7.66 2.62
N ASP A 231 -14.91 -8.00 2.32
CA ASP A 231 -13.80 -7.95 3.27
C ASP A 231 -13.56 -6.52 3.79
N VAL A 232 -12.94 -6.44 4.97
CA VAL A 232 -12.55 -5.17 5.61
C VAL A 232 -11.08 -4.89 5.35
N VAL A 233 -10.80 -3.76 4.69
CA VAL A 233 -9.45 -3.23 4.45
C VAL A 233 -9.16 -2.11 5.43
N LEU A 234 -8.03 -2.18 6.12
CA LEU A 234 -7.55 -1.14 7.03
C LEU A 234 -6.35 -0.41 6.40
N ASP A 235 -6.39 0.93 6.45
CA ASP A 235 -5.21 1.77 6.25
C ASP A 235 -4.97 2.60 7.52
N PRO A 236 -3.97 2.22 8.33
CA PRO A 236 -3.67 2.90 9.60
C PRO A 236 -2.96 4.25 9.45
N PHE A 237 -2.61 4.65 8.22
CA PHE A 237 -2.01 5.94 7.86
C PHE A 237 -2.68 6.45 6.58
N ALA A 238 -4.01 6.63 6.64
CA ALA A 238 -4.88 6.74 5.48
C ALA A 238 -4.60 7.95 4.57
N GLY A 239 -4.00 9.01 5.08
CA GLY A 239 -3.71 10.23 4.32
C GLY A 239 -4.94 10.71 3.54
N SER A 240 -4.81 10.87 2.25
CA SER A 240 -5.90 11.25 1.35
C SER A 240 -6.90 10.10 1.04
N SER A 241 -6.85 9.00 1.77
CA SER A 241 -7.72 7.82 1.65
C SER A 241 -7.74 7.16 0.26
N THR A 242 -6.60 7.10 -0.39
CA THR A 242 -6.47 6.41 -1.70
C THR A 242 -6.79 4.93 -1.58
N THR A 243 -6.35 4.27 -0.49
CA THR A 243 -6.74 2.89 -0.17
C THR A 243 -8.26 2.75 0.03
N GLY A 244 -8.90 3.77 0.60
CA GLY A 244 -10.36 3.80 0.79
C GLY A 244 -11.11 3.80 -0.52
N VAL A 245 -10.74 4.71 -1.44
CA VAL A 245 -11.34 4.75 -2.79
C VAL A 245 -11.16 3.42 -3.52
N ALA A 246 -9.95 2.83 -3.48
CA ALA A 246 -9.67 1.53 -4.08
C ALA A 246 -10.51 0.40 -3.45
N SER A 247 -10.72 0.45 -2.13
CA SER A 247 -11.54 -0.52 -1.41
C SER A 247 -13.00 -0.45 -1.84
N LEU A 248 -13.59 0.75 -1.87
CA LEU A 248 -14.97 0.96 -2.30
C LEU A 248 -15.18 0.57 -3.77
N LYS A 249 -14.26 0.93 -4.65
CA LYS A 249 -14.25 0.54 -6.06
C LYS A 249 -14.37 -0.97 -6.25
N ASN A 250 -13.79 -1.73 -5.35
CA ASN A 250 -13.81 -3.18 -5.36
C ASN A 250 -14.85 -3.80 -4.40
N LYS A 251 -15.80 -3.03 -3.90
CA LYS A 251 -16.87 -3.48 -2.99
C LYS A 251 -16.35 -4.06 -1.66
N ARG A 252 -15.21 -3.58 -1.18
CA ARG A 252 -14.67 -3.87 0.15
C ARG A 252 -15.16 -2.81 1.13
N LYS A 253 -15.22 -3.15 2.41
CA LYS A 253 -15.37 -2.18 3.50
C LYS A 253 -14.02 -1.58 3.80
N PHE A 254 -14.00 -0.33 4.23
CA PHE A 254 -12.77 0.39 4.51
C PHE A 254 -12.77 0.97 5.93
N ILE A 255 -11.64 0.86 6.62
CA ILE A 255 -11.34 1.59 7.85
C ILE A 255 -10.06 2.38 7.58
N GLY A 256 -10.12 3.70 7.75
CA GLY A 256 -8.95 4.57 7.61
C GLY A 256 -8.70 5.36 8.88
N ILE A 257 -7.43 5.47 9.29
CA ILE A 257 -7.03 6.23 10.47
C ILE A 257 -5.99 7.27 10.03
N ASP A 258 -6.13 8.49 10.50
CA ASP A 258 -5.14 9.55 10.30
C ASP A 258 -5.15 10.53 11.48
N LEU A 259 -3.98 11.11 11.80
CA LEU A 259 -3.83 12.13 12.84
C LEU A 259 -4.28 13.52 12.37
N VAL A 260 -4.36 13.74 11.07
CA VAL A 260 -4.61 15.06 10.47
C VAL A 260 -6.07 15.18 10.09
N GLU A 261 -6.79 16.07 10.74
CA GLU A 261 -8.21 16.30 10.48
C GLU A 261 -8.50 16.66 9.01
N PHE A 262 -7.62 17.44 8.39
CA PHE A 262 -7.74 17.75 6.96
C PHE A 262 -7.76 16.48 6.11
N ASN A 263 -6.89 15.50 6.39
CA ASN A 263 -6.84 14.23 5.66
C ASN A 263 -8.14 13.45 5.81
N ILE A 264 -8.68 13.36 7.01
CA ILE A 264 -9.95 12.69 7.31
C ILE A 264 -11.10 13.34 6.56
N ASN A 265 -11.20 14.67 6.60
CA ASN A 265 -12.26 15.41 5.94
C ASN A 265 -12.14 15.33 4.42
N PHE A 266 -10.93 15.44 3.88
CA PHE A 266 -10.68 15.28 2.44
C PHE A 266 -10.94 13.85 1.97
N GLY A 267 -10.47 12.85 2.70
CA GLY A 267 -10.72 11.44 2.40
C GLY A 267 -12.21 11.09 2.38
N ARG A 268 -12.99 11.65 3.34
CA ARG A 268 -14.44 11.49 3.36
C ARG A 268 -15.07 12.05 2.09
N LYS A 269 -14.73 13.27 1.70
CA LYS A 269 -15.22 13.90 0.47
C LYS A 269 -14.87 13.11 -0.79
N ARG A 270 -13.66 12.57 -0.86
CA ARG A 270 -13.24 11.71 -1.98
C ARG A 270 -14.08 10.44 -2.07
N MET A 271 -14.32 9.76 -0.96
CA MET A 271 -15.12 8.53 -0.96
C MET A 271 -16.60 8.79 -1.22
N GLU A 272 -17.17 9.88 -0.68
CA GLU A 272 -18.52 10.33 -1.01
C GLU A 272 -18.65 10.61 -2.51
N TYR A 273 -17.72 11.38 -3.07
CA TYR A 273 -17.69 11.68 -4.50
C TYR A 273 -17.57 10.42 -5.36
N PHE A 274 -16.73 9.47 -4.97
CA PHE A 274 -16.62 8.19 -5.66
C PHE A 274 -17.94 7.40 -5.61
N LEU A 275 -18.60 7.34 -4.46
CA LEU A 275 -19.87 6.62 -4.31
C LEU A 275 -21.02 7.24 -5.14
N GLU A 276 -20.98 8.55 -5.35
CA GLU A 276 -21.97 9.27 -6.15
C GLU A 276 -21.72 9.17 -7.66
N THR A 277 -20.43 9.22 -8.07
CA THR A 277 -20.06 9.41 -9.48
C THR A 277 -19.34 8.22 -10.11
N GLY A 278 -18.74 7.35 -9.30
CA GLY A 278 -17.81 6.31 -9.75
C GLY A 278 -16.41 6.82 -10.09
N GLU A 279 -16.12 8.12 -9.94
CA GLU A 279 -14.83 8.73 -10.27
C GLU A 279 -13.90 8.74 -9.08
N CYS A 280 -12.65 8.27 -9.26
CA CYS A 280 -11.64 8.17 -8.18
C CYS A 280 -11.06 9.53 -7.75
N TYR A 281 -11.29 10.59 -8.50
CA TYR A 281 -10.70 11.91 -8.28
C TYR A 281 -11.76 12.99 -8.34
N ILE A 282 -11.76 13.89 -7.37
CA ILE A 282 -12.59 15.09 -7.39
C ILE A 282 -11.97 16.07 -8.40
N PRO A 283 -12.70 16.56 -9.40
CA PRO A 283 -12.21 17.59 -10.32
C PRO A 283 -11.78 18.87 -9.56
N LYS A 284 -10.71 19.50 -10.02
CA LYS A 284 -10.14 20.67 -9.33
C LYS A 284 -11.16 21.80 -9.09
N ASN A 285 -12.03 22.04 -10.07
CA ASN A 285 -13.10 23.06 -9.96
C ASN A 285 -14.15 22.74 -8.89
N LYS A 286 -14.31 21.47 -8.51
CA LYS A 286 -15.24 21.05 -7.45
C LYS A 286 -14.64 21.05 -6.05
N LEU A 287 -13.32 21.11 -5.91
CA LEU A 287 -12.68 21.09 -4.58
C LEU A 287 -13.13 22.26 -3.72
N GLU A 288 -13.14 23.46 -4.27
CA GLU A 288 -13.53 24.68 -3.55
C GLU A 288 -15.04 24.67 -3.22
N GLU A 289 -15.89 24.21 -4.16
CA GLU A 289 -17.35 24.05 -3.95
C GLU A 289 -17.64 23.09 -2.78
N LEU A 290 -16.79 22.07 -2.59
CA LEU A 290 -16.90 21.11 -1.50
C LEU A 290 -16.26 21.61 -0.20
N GLY A 291 -15.79 22.86 -0.15
CA GLY A 291 -15.17 23.46 1.04
C GLY A 291 -13.78 22.89 1.35
N ILE A 292 -13.05 22.41 0.35
CA ILE A 292 -11.71 21.84 0.52
C ILE A 292 -10.66 22.91 0.29
N ASP A 293 -9.81 23.17 1.30
CA ASP A 293 -8.69 24.12 1.19
C ASP A 293 -7.57 23.51 0.31
N VAL A 294 -7.54 23.88 -0.96
CA VAL A 294 -6.55 23.44 -1.95
C VAL A 294 -5.12 23.91 -1.65
N ASN A 295 -4.93 24.81 -0.72
CA ASN A 295 -3.64 25.35 -0.34
C ASN A 295 -3.12 24.82 1.01
N TYR A 296 -3.87 23.98 1.70
CA TYR A 296 -3.54 23.49 3.03
C TYR A 296 -2.07 23.07 3.18
N TYR A 297 -1.58 22.17 2.33
CA TYR A 297 -0.19 21.73 2.38
C TYR A 297 0.81 22.72 1.74
N LYS A 298 0.35 23.59 0.84
CA LYS A 298 1.23 24.62 0.25
C LYS A 298 1.60 25.71 1.27
N ILE A 299 0.67 26.09 2.12
CA ILE A 299 0.88 27.09 3.16
C ILE A 299 1.81 26.53 4.24
N LYS A 300 1.55 25.31 4.70
CA LYS A 300 2.39 24.64 5.71
C LYS A 300 3.81 24.36 5.21
N GLY A 301 3.99 24.04 3.90
CA GLY A 301 5.32 23.83 3.31
C GLY A 301 6.16 25.10 3.13
N LYS A 302 5.57 26.28 3.11
CA LYS A 302 6.30 27.56 2.97
C LYS A 302 6.98 28.03 4.27
N HIS A 303 6.52 27.57 5.43
CA HIS A 303 7.15 27.91 6.73
C HIS A 303 8.45 27.11 6.99
N VAL A 304 8.82 26.18 6.12
CA VAL A 304 10.01 25.31 6.27
C VAL A 304 11.22 25.78 5.44
N ASN A 305 11.03 26.75 4.53
CA ASN A 305 12.09 27.23 3.62
C ASN A 305 12.57 28.63 3.94
N ASN A 306 12.79 28.99 5.21
CA ASN A 306 13.63 30.14 5.55
C ASN A 306 14.88 29.67 6.28
N PRO A 307 16.08 30.20 5.85
CA PRO A 307 17.41 29.65 6.10
C PRO A 307 17.83 29.67 7.55
#